data_51b7c6f5525b4ce7742b49d64f0852ef
#
_entry.id   51b7c6f5525b4ce7742b49d64f0852ef
#
_cell.length_a   1.000
_cell.length_b   1.000
_cell.length_c   1.000
_cell.angle_alpha   90.00
_cell.angle_beta   90.00
_cell.angle_gamma   90.00
#
_symmetry.space_group_name_H-M   'P 1'
#
loop_
_entity.id
_entity.type
_entity.pdbx_description
1 polymer ?
#
loop_
_entity_poly.entity_id
_entity_poly.type
_entity_poly.pdbx_seq_one_letter_code
_entity_poly.pdbx_strand_id
1 'polypeptide(L)'
;MKLPTTLFAALVLAHPAMSANAGTNAAPPLPEVTVTAPRPPTPEELAGNAVPDFARAHAVPAVVTGQLARWYVGICPQTSGLSSRLNDFVSARLLAIAAIVGAPHELRGGCRQDGKHDVFIIFSTDPAKTLDDVVKQDSRVLGFHYPSQTQSVERISHPIQGWYATASRGAYGDITLDEAEPLLPLASSMVDAGNHPHGLAGSRLGSSIHSEIYNALIVVDTRSILGRSIGSIADYLAVLTLTMASAPEHCGTLPSILDMMLPSCGDSKDLTGITAGDLAFLKALYKNDLEEILPLERSNILDSMTRQFRLADRGMGSAP
;
A
#
# COMPACT_ATOMS: atom_id res chain seq x y z
N MET A 1 46.60 -10.24 -76.22
CA MET A 1 45.40 -9.44 -75.94
C MET A 1 45.58 -8.82 -74.59
N LYS A 2 45.72 -7.47 -74.54
CA LYS A 2 45.98 -6.69 -73.29
C LYS A 2 44.63 -6.19 -72.76
N LEU A 3 44.33 -6.46 -71.50
CA LEU A 3 43.21 -5.84 -70.79
C LEU A 3 43.68 -4.55 -70.11
N PRO A 4 42.89 -3.46 -70.09
CA PRO A 4 43.22 -2.23 -69.43
C PRO A 4 42.84 -2.24 -67.94
N THR A 5 43.76 -1.73 -67.16
CA THR A 5 43.64 -1.51 -65.71
C THR A 5 42.80 -0.24 -65.46
N THR A 6 41.62 -0.39 -64.85
CA THR A 6 40.79 0.74 -64.40
C THR A 6 41.14 1.10 -62.94
N LEU A 7 41.60 2.33 -62.74
CA LEU A 7 41.83 2.96 -61.47
C LEU A 7 40.47 3.25 -60.80
N PHE A 8 40.23 2.69 -59.60
CA PHE A 8 39.16 3.11 -58.72
C PHE A 8 39.73 4.15 -57.72
N ALA A 9 39.24 5.38 -57.85
CA ALA A 9 39.47 6.43 -56.89
C ALA A 9 38.58 6.23 -55.67
N ALA A 10 39.19 5.99 -54.49
CA ALA A 10 38.48 5.87 -53.22
C ALA A 10 38.10 7.26 -52.75
N LEU A 11 36.80 7.57 -52.73
CA LEU A 11 36.24 8.76 -52.13
C LEU A 11 36.07 8.55 -50.62
N VAL A 12 36.97 9.12 -49.80
CA VAL A 12 36.87 9.12 -48.34
C VAL A 12 35.83 10.14 -47.92
N LEU A 13 34.65 9.66 -47.61
CA LEU A 13 33.59 10.47 -46.95
C LEU A 13 33.92 10.60 -45.46
N ALA A 14 34.41 11.75 -45.06
CA ALA A 14 34.55 12.12 -43.65
C ALA A 14 33.14 12.23 -42.99
N HIS A 15 32.81 11.29 -42.14
CA HIS A 15 31.61 11.39 -41.29
C HIS A 15 31.97 12.21 -40.06
N PRO A 16 31.17 13.25 -39.69
CA PRO A 16 31.33 13.93 -38.41
C PRO A 16 30.94 12.95 -37.30
N ALA A 17 31.85 12.71 -36.36
CA ALA A 17 31.60 11.96 -35.15
C ALA A 17 30.51 12.72 -34.32
N MET A 18 29.29 12.24 -34.38
CA MET A 18 28.26 12.64 -33.40
C MET A 18 28.67 12.08 -32.03
N SER A 19 29.19 12.96 -31.17
CA SER A 19 29.35 12.67 -29.75
C SER A 19 27.95 12.38 -29.16
N ALA A 20 27.62 11.12 -28.97
CA ALA A 20 26.51 10.71 -28.16
C ALA A 20 26.80 11.13 -26.71
N ASN A 21 26.22 12.24 -26.27
CA ASN A 21 26.10 12.54 -24.86
C ASN A 21 25.25 11.41 -24.25
N ALA A 22 25.89 10.43 -23.66
CA ALA A 22 25.28 9.49 -22.73
C ALA A 22 24.87 10.29 -21.49
N GLY A 23 23.71 10.95 -21.58
CA GLY A 23 23.04 11.49 -20.41
C GLY A 23 22.75 10.29 -19.52
N THR A 24 23.45 10.19 -18.41
CA THR A 24 23.11 9.31 -17.30
C THR A 24 21.71 9.74 -16.84
N ASN A 25 20.69 9.03 -17.32
CA ASN A 25 19.34 9.07 -16.72
C ASN A 25 19.46 8.46 -15.33
N ALA A 26 20.03 9.22 -14.39
CA ALA A 26 19.89 8.92 -12.98
C ALA A 26 18.39 9.01 -12.68
N ALA A 27 17.81 7.93 -12.19
CA ALA A 27 16.44 7.95 -11.70
C ALA A 27 16.28 9.15 -10.77
N PRO A 28 15.16 9.92 -10.87
CA PRO A 28 14.94 11.04 -9.98
C PRO A 28 15.04 10.55 -8.54
N PRO A 29 15.67 11.32 -7.64
CA PRO A 29 15.77 10.94 -6.23
C PRO A 29 14.36 10.72 -5.68
N LEU A 30 14.20 9.66 -4.88
CA LEU A 30 12.93 9.40 -4.19
C LEU A 30 12.55 10.65 -3.38
N PRO A 31 11.25 11.02 -3.35
CA PRO A 31 10.80 12.19 -2.61
C PRO A 31 11.14 12.02 -1.13
N GLU A 32 11.69 13.08 -0.53
CA GLU A 32 11.99 13.11 0.92
C GLU A 32 10.68 12.91 1.72
N VAL A 33 10.69 11.96 2.65
CA VAL A 33 9.56 11.71 3.55
C VAL A 33 9.69 12.61 4.76
N THR A 34 8.90 13.68 4.79
CA THR A 34 8.80 14.55 5.97
C THR A 34 7.74 14.00 6.91
N VAL A 35 8.14 13.73 8.15
CA VAL A 35 7.21 13.36 9.23
C VAL A 35 6.73 14.64 9.90
N THR A 36 5.43 14.91 9.81
CA THR A 36 4.82 16.08 10.43
C THR A 36 3.87 15.62 11.53
N ALA A 37 4.40 15.37 12.71
CA ALA A 37 3.58 15.15 13.89
C ALA A 37 3.31 16.49 14.57
N PRO A 38 2.06 16.83 14.93
CA PRO A 38 1.75 18.06 15.67
C PRO A 38 2.52 18.16 16.98
N ARG A 39 2.66 17.06 17.69
CA ARG A 39 3.56 16.84 18.83
C ARG A 39 3.74 15.33 19.07
N PRO A 40 4.84 14.91 19.68
CA PRO A 40 4.93 13.54 20.19
C PRO A 40 3.89 13.32 21.30
N PRO A 41 3.31 12.11 21.39
CA PRO A 41 2.39 11.79 22.48
C PRO A 41 3.07 11.95 23.84
N THR A 42 2.35 12.50 24.83
CA THR A 42 2.85 12.62 26.20
C THR A 42 3.00 11.23 26.85
N PRO A 43 3.84 11.11 27.92
CA PRO A 43 3.94 9.86 28.66
C PRO A 43 2.59 9.35 29.21
N GLU A 44 1.68 10.27 29.58
CA GLU A 44 0.33 9.94 30.05
C GLU A 44 -0.56 9.40 28.94
N GLU A 45 -0.49 9.99 27.75
CA GLU A 45 -1.18 9.47 26.54
C GLU A 45 -0.64 8.09 26.15
N LEU A 46 0.66 7.86 26.27
CA LEU A 46 1.28 6.55 26.02
C LEU A 46 0.93 5.53 27.12
N ALA A 47 0.70 5.97 28.34
CA ALA A 47 0.24 5.11 29.44
C ALA A 47 -1.27 4.83 29.39
N GLY A 48 -2.04 5.67 28.67
CA GLY A 48 -3.47 5.53 28.46
C GLY A 48 -3.84 4.66 27.26
N ASN A 49 -5.01 4.91 26.68
CA ASN A 49 -5.58 4.13 25.58
C ASN A 49 -5.21 4.65 24.18
N ALA A 50 -4.44 5.73 24.05
CA ALA A 50 -4.16 6.36 22.75
C ALA A 50 -3.50 5.39 21.75
N VAL A 51 -2.47 4.65 22.16
CA VAL A 51 -1.79 3.67 21.31
C VAL A 51 -2.67 2.43 21.03
N PRO A 52 -3.32 1.82 22.05
CA PRO A 52 -4.30 0.76 21.83
C PRO A 52 -5.44 1.13 20.88
N ASP A 53 -6.01 2.32 21.03
CA ASP A 53 -7.12 2.77 20.19
C ASP A 53 -6.65 3.03 18.75
N PHE A 54 -5.48 3.66 18.59
CA PHE A 54 -4.87 3.85 17.28
C PHE A 54 -4.62 2.51 16.58
N ALA A 55 -3.96 1.58 17.25
CA ALA A 55 -3.67 0.26 16.67
C ALA A 55 -4.96 -0.49 16.31
N ARG A 56 -6.01 -0.40 17.13
CA ARG A 56 -7.31 -1.03 16.86
C ARG A 56 -8.00 -0.44 15.62
N ALA A 57 -7.91 0.88 15.45
CA ALA A 57 -8.50 1.57 14.31
C ALA A 57 -7.80 1.23 12.98
N HIS A 58 -6.48 0.98 13.02
CA HIS A 58 -5.67 0.72 11.83
C HIS A 58 -5.43 -0.76 11.54
N ALA A 59 -5.54 -1.64 12.55
CA ALA A 59 -5.30 -3.07 12.44
C ALA A 59 -6.58 -3.82 12.02
N VAL A 60 -6.93 -3.72 10.75
CA VAL A 60 -8.10 -4.40 10.18
C VAL A 60 -7.72 -5.81 9.75
N PRO A 61 -8.32 -6.87 10.33
CA PRO A 61 -8.01 -8.25 9.94
C PRO A 61 -8.67 -8.60 8.61
N ALA A 62 -7.99 -9.45 7.84
CA ALA A 62 -8.57 -10.09 6.66
C ALA A 62 -9.73 -11.01 7.08
N VAL A 63 -10.80 -11.00 6.31
CA VAL A 63 -12.06 -11.70 6.67
C VAL A 63 -11.86 -13.21 6.72
N VAL A 64 -11.07 -13.77 5.80
CA VAL A 64 -10.91 -15.22 5.65
C VAL A 64 -10.02 -15.82 6.75
N THR A 65 -8.85 -15.22 7.03
CA THR A 65 -7.91 -15.75 8.01
C THR A 65 -8.10 -15.22 9.41
N GLY A 66 -8.70 -14.02 9.54
CA GLY A 66 -8.76 -13.28 10.79
C GLY A 66 -7.42 -12.69 11.24
N GLN A 67 -6.37 -12.72 10.41
CA GLN A 67 -5.05 -12.14 10.66
C GLN A 67 -4.91 -10.79 9.97
N LEU A 68 -3.90 -10.01 10.35
CA LEU A 68 -3.59 -8.76 9.65
C LEU A 68 -2.91 -9.05 8.31
N ALA A 69 -3.60 -8.72 7.22
CA ALA A 69 -3.00 -8.85 5.90
C ALA A 69 -1.98 -7.74 5.66
N ARG A 70 -0.89 -8.09 4.97
CA ARG A 70 0.17 -7.15 4.57
C ARG A 70 0.81 -7.61 3.27
N TRP A 71 1.48 -6.72 2.61
CA TRP A 71 2.23 -7.06 1.40
C TRP A 71 3.35 -8.03 1.74
N TYR A 72 3.42 -9.14 1.01
CA TYR A 72 4.46 -10.17 1.17
C TYR A 72 5.50 -10.11 0.04
N VAL A 73 5.05 -9.77 -1.16
CA VAL A 73 5.89 -9.54 -2.34
C VAL A 73 6.02 -8.05 -2.61
N GLY A 74 7.02 -7.65 -3.40
CA GLY A 74 7.26 -6.25 -3.75
C GLY A 74 6.03 -5.61 -4.40
N ILE A 75 5.77 -4.36 -4.03
CA ILE A 75 4.61 -3.56 -4.47
C ILE A 75 4.90 -2.92 -5.83
N CYS A 76 3.95 -2.96 -6.74
CA CYS A 76 4.06 -2.34 -8.06
C CYS A 76 2.89 -1.36 -8.32
N PRO A 77 2.99 -0.10 -7.86
CA PRO A 77 1.92 0.87 -7.98
C PRO A 77 1.77 1.41 -9.40
N GLN A 78 0.52 1.59 -9.82
CA GLN A 78 0.11 2.37 -10.99
C GLN A 78 -0.84 3.47 -10.57
N THR A 79 -0.41 4.72 -10.74
CA THR A 79 -1.26 5.90 -10.50
C THR A 79 -1.72 6.47 -11.83
N SER A 80 -2.98 6.90 -11.89
CA SER A 80 -3.59 7.50 -13.08
C SER A 80 -4.57 8.62 -12.72
N GLY A 81 -4.98 9.39 -13.74
CA GLY A 81 -5.99 10.46 -13.59
C GLY A 81 -5.43 11.86 -13.31
N LEU A 82 -4.13 11.99 -13.01
CA LEU A 82 -3.42 13.27 -12.92
C LEU A 82 -2.46 13.46 -14.09
N SER A 83 -1.66 14.54 -14.08
CA SER A 83 -0.54 14.65 -15.02
C SER A 83 0.50 13.55 -14.75
N SER A 84 1.23 13.12 -15.79
CA SER A 84 2.25 12.05 -15.67
C SER A 84 3.20 12.30 -14.51
N ARG A 85 3.74 13.52 -14.38
CA ARG A 85 4.65 13.91 -13.29
C ARG A 85 4.03 13.70 -11.89
N LEU A 86 2.73 14.00 -11.72
CA LEU A 86 2.05 13.82 -10.43
C LEU A 86 1.72 12.36 -10.16
N ASN A 87 1.35 11.60 -11.19
CA ASN A 87 1.16 10.15 -11.07
C ASN A 87 2.45 9.46 -10.62
N ASP A 88 3.58 9.79 -11.27
CA ASP A 88 4.91 9.26 -10.93
C ASP A 88 5.30 9.64 -9.50
N PHE A 89 5.02 10.89 -9.09
CA PHE A 89 5.28 11.35 -7.72
C PHE A 89 4.51 10.54 -6.67
N VAL A 90 3.21 10.30 -6.88
CA VAL A 90 2.38 9.51 -5.94
C VAL A 90 2.90 8.08 -5.81
N SER A 91 3.18 7.42 -6.95
CA SER A 91 3.74 6.06 -6.95
C SER A 91 5.10 5.99 -6.26
N ALA A 92 6.00 6.94 -6.55
CA ALA A 92 7.32 7.00 -5.93
C ALA A 92 7.25 7.27 -4.42
N ARG A 93 6.32 8.14 -3.98
CA ARG A 93 6.10 8.45 -2.56
C ARG A 93 5.63 7.22 -1.78
N LEU A 94 4.69 6.44 -2.33
CA LEU A 94 4.24 5.18 -1.75
C LEU A 94 5.41 4.21 -1.55
N LEU A 95 6.23 4.02 -2.58
CA LEU A 95 7.40 3.13 -2.50
C LEU A 95 8.44 3.63 -1.48
N ALA A 96 8.65 4.95 -1.39
CA ALA A 96 9.55 5.54 -0.39
C ALA A 96 9.07 5.27 1.05
N ILE A 97 7.77 5.40 1.32
CA ILE A 97 7.20 5.07 2.63
C ILE A 97 7.29 3.56 2.91
N ALA A 98 6.97 2.71 1.92
CA ALA A 98 7.12 1.27 2.05
C ALA A 98 8.55 0.87 2.44
N ALA A 99 9.57 1.48 1.80
CA ALA A 99 10.98 1.28 2.14
C ALA A 99 11.30 1.67 3.60
N ILE A 100 10.82 2.83 4.05
CA ILE A 100 11.07 3.34 5.41
C ILE A 100 10.46 2.45 6.49
N VAL A 101 9.30 1.85 6.22
CA VAL A 101 8.59 1.01 7.19
C VAL A 101 8.98 -0.47 7.10
N GLY A 102 9.82 -0.85 6.13
CA GLY A 102 10.27 -2.22 5.92
C GLY A 102 9.26 -3.10 5.18
N ALA A 103 8.28 -2.49 4.51
CA ALA A 103 7.38 -3.22 3.61
C ALA A 103 8.14 -3.66 2.34
N PRO A 104 7.77 -4.77 1.71
CA PRO A 104 8.34 -5.18 0.43
C PRO A 104 8.04 -4.13 -0.63
N HIS A 105 9.07 -3.44 -1.14
CA HIS A 105 8.93 -2.32 -2.08
C HIS A 105 9.74 -2.50 -3.36
N GLU A 106 10.64 -3.47 -3.38
CA GLU A 106 11.45 -3.80 -4.54
C GLU A 106 11.08 -5.18 -5.07
N LEU A 107 10.66 -5.25 -6.32
CA LEU A 107 10.63 -6.50 -7.07
C LEU A 107 12.00 -6.74 -7.71
N ARG A 108 12.57 -7.93 -7.55
CA ARG A 108 13.75 -8.32 -8.32
C ARG A 108 13.42 -8.22 -9.82
N GLY A 109 13.98 -7.20 -10.50
CA GLY A 109 13.69 -6.93 -11.91
C GLY A 109 12.73 -5.78 -12.19
N GLY A 110 12.38 -4.97 -11.17
CA GLY A 110 11.43 -3.84 -11.30
C GLY A 110 9.96 -4.27 -11.22
N CYS A 111 9.05 -3.34 -11.38
CA CYS A 111 7.63 -3.63 -11.50
C CYS A 111 7.42 -4.65 -12.59
N ARG A 112 6.85 -5.76 -12.26
CA ARG A 112 6.71 -7.03 -13.00
C ARG A 112 7.03 -6.91 -14.49
N GLN A 113 7.96 -7.72 -15.00
CA GLN A 113 8.36 -7.74 -16.42
C GLN A 113 7.19 -7.93 -17.38
N ASP A 114 6.07 -8.45 -16.89
CA ASP A 114 4.80 -8.64 -17.62
C ASP A 114 3.87 -7.42 -17.58
N GLY A 115 4.31 -6.29 -16.98
CA GLY A 115 3.53 -5.06 -16.85
C GLY A 115 2.35 -5.16 -15.89
N LYS A 116 2.26 -6.21 -15.07
CA LYS A 116 1.17 -6.36 -14.11
C LYS A 116 1.45 -5.56 -12.85
N HIS A 117 0.58 -4.61 -12.59
CA HIS A 117 0.52 -3.84 -11.36
C HIS A 117 -0.39 -4.55 -10.35
N ASP A 118 -0.12 -4.33 -9.06
CA ASP A 118 -0.89 -4.87 -7.95
C ASP A 118 -1.52 -3.77 -7.08
N VAL A 119 -1.11 -2.51 -7.28
CA VAL A 119 -1.73 -1.34 -6.66
C VAL A 119 -2.19 -0.37 -7.74
N PHE A 120 -3.49 -0.11 -7.78
CA PHE A 120 -4.12 0.83 -8.70
C PHE A 120 -4.65 2.03 -7.93
N ILE A 121 -4.12 3.22 -8.21
CA ILE A 121 -4.57 4.49 -7.64
C ILE A 121 -5.15 5.33 -8.76
N ILE A 122 -6.47 5.59 -8.71
CA ILE A 122 -7.20 6.27 -9.77
C ILE A 122 -7.79 7.57 -9.23
N PHE A 123 -7.27 8.70 -9.73
CA PHE A 123 -7.84 10.00 -9.48
C PHE A 123 -8.96 10.27 -10.50
N SER A 124 -10.19 10.51 -10.02
CA SER A 124 -11.37 10.65 -10.87
C SER A 124 -12.23 11.84 -10.47
N THR A 125 -12.84 12.47 -11.46
CA THR A 125 -13.92 13.45 -11.27
C THR A 125 -15.29 12.78 -11.14
N ASP A 126 -15.39 11.49 -11.49
CA ASP A 126 -16.58 10.66 -11.34
C ASP A 126 -16.20 9.29 -10.77
N PRO A 127 -15.96 9.21 -9.44
CA PRO A 127 -15.52 8.00 -8.77
C PRO A 127 -16.49 6.82 -8.92
N ALA A 128 -17.80 7.08 -8.93
CA ALA A 128 -18.82 6.04 -9.06
C ALA A 128 -18.72 5.35 -10.43
N LYS A 129 -18.67 6.15 -11.51
CA LYS A 129 -18.46 5.61 -12.86
C LYS A 129 -17.13 4.86 -12.98
N THR A 130 -16.06 5.38 -12.35
CA THR A 130 -14.76 4.72 -12.36
C THR A 130 -14.82 3.35 -11.71
N LEU A 131 -15.48 3.24 -10.55
CA LEU A 131 -15.69 1.98 -9.86
C LEU A 131 -16.49 1.00 -10.72
N ASP A 132 -17.61 1.45 -11.29
CA ASP A 132 -18.44 0.64 -12.20
C ASP A 132 -17.65 0.08 -13.39
N ASP A 133 -16.79 0.91 -13.99
CA ASP A 133 -15.98 0.51 -15.13
C ASP A 133 -14.91 -0.52 -14.74
N VAL A 134 -14.29 -0.38 -13.57
CA VAL A 134 -13.31 -1.35 -13.06
C VAL A 134 -13.98 -2.67 -12.70
N VAL A 135 -15.12 -2.64 -11.98
CA VAL A 135 -15.86 -3.84 -11.57
C VAL A 135 -16.35 -4.64 -12.79
N LYS A 136 -16.78 -3.98 -13.86
CA LYS A 136 -17.13 -4.64 -15.12
C LYS A 136 -15.96 -5.37 -15.78
N GLN A 137 -14.73 -4.92 -15.56
CA GLN A 137 -13.54 -5.56 -16.10
C GLN A 137 -13.08 -6.72 -15.23
N ASP A 138 -13.02 -6.52 -13.91
CA ASP A 138 -12.64 -7.53 -12.95
C ASP A 138 -13.21 -7.21 -11.56
N SER A 139 -14.32 -7.84 -11.19
CA SER A 139 -14.98 -7.65 -9.88
C SER A 139 -14.14 -8.16 -8.70
N ARG A 140 -13.12 -9.02 -8.94
CA ARG A 140 -12.26 -9.58 -7.88
C ARG A 140 -11.39 -8.52 -7.22
N VAL A 141 -11.19 -7.37 -7.85
CA VAL A 141 -10.46 -6.23 -7.25
C VAL A 141 -11.13 -5.69 -5.97
N LEU A 142 -12.42 -5.95 -5.78
CA LEU A 142 -13.16 -5.56 -4.57
C LEU A 142 -12.83 -6.45 -3.36
N GLY A 143 -12.11 -7.54 -3.57
CA GLY A 143 -11.74 -8.49 -2.54
C GLY A 143 -12.91 -9.34 -2.03
N PHE A 144 -12.66 -10.05 -0.93
CA PHE A 144 -13.67 -10.92 -0.32
C PHE A 144 -14.83 -10.12 0.27
N HIS A 145 -16.05 -10.50 -0.08
CA HIS A 145 -17.27 -10.00 0.53
C HIS A 145 -18.42 -10.99 0.35
N TYR A 146 -19.38 -10.97 1.28
CA TYR A 146 -20.57 -11.80 1.16
C TYR A 146 -21.56 -11.19 0.16
N PRO A 147 -22.39 -12.00 -0.53
CA PRO A 147 -23.37 -11.51 -1.49
C PRO A 147 -24.30 -10.42 -0.95
N SER A 148 -24.61 -10.45 0.34
CA SER A 148 -25.40 -9.41 1.02
C SER A 148 -24.69 -8.05 1.13
N GLN A 149 -23.37 -8.02 0.96
CA GLN A 149 -22.55 -6.82 1.06
C GLN A 149 -22.24 -6.19 -0.31
N THR A 150 -22.50 -6.89 -1.43
CA THR A 150 -22.17 -6.45 -2.80
C THR A 150 -22.60 -4.99 -3.03
N GLN A 151 -23.85 -4.64 -2.74
CA GLN A 151 -24.36 -3.28 -2.97
C GLN A 151 -23.63 -2.21 -2.16
N SER A 152 -23.13 -2.53 -0.97
CA SER A 152 -22.36 -1.59 -0.14
C SER A 152 -20.90 -1.50 -0.56
N VAL A 153 -20.31 -2.62 -1.02
CA VAL A 153 -18.92 -2.68 -1.49
C VAL A 153 -18.78 -1.98 -2.84
N GLU A 154 -19.77 -2.09 -3.72
CA GLU A 154 -19.84 -1.41 -5.03
C GLU A 154 -20.30 0.06 -4.93
N ARG A 155 -20.15 0.69 -3.77
CA ARG A 155 -20.54 2.09 -3.57
C ARG A 155 -19.38 2.93 -3.11
N ILE A 156 -19.26 4.12 -3.69
CA ILE A 156 -18.38 5.17 -3.17
C ILE A 156 -19.07 5.85 -1.98
N SER A 157 -18.47 5.75 -0.81
CA SER A 157 -18.96 6.36 0.45
C SER A 157 -18.00 7.39 1.04
N HIS A 158 -16.74 7.39 0.59
CA HIS A 158 -15.68 8.27 1.09
C HIS A 158 -14.96 8.98 -0.06
N PRO A 159 -14.41 10.18 0.19
CA PRO A 159 -13.64 10.93 -0.82
C PRO A 159 -12.43 10.17 -1.37
N ILE A 160 -11.81 9.36 -0.54
CA ILE A 160 -10.75 8.41 -0.89
C ILE A 160 -11.17 7.07 -0.33
N GLN A 161 -11.31 6.09 -1.19
CA GLN A 161 -11.77 4.76 -0.80
C GLN A 161 -10.92 3.68 -1.42
N GLY A 162 -10.56 2.66 -0.61
CA GLY A 162 -9.76 1.53 -1.00
C GLY A 162 -10.54 0.22 -0.93
N TRP A 163 -10.23 -0.69 -1.86
CA TRP A 163 -10.63 -2.09 -1.88
C TRP A 163 -9.39 -2.95 -1.96
N TYR A 164 -9.41 -4.09 -1.28
CA TYR A 164 -8.26 -4.94 -1.14
C TYR A 164 -8.65 -6.38 -1.41
N ALA A 165 -7.98 -6.99 -2.38
CA ALA A 165 -8.04 -8.42 -2.57
C ALA A 165 -6.91 -9.06 -1.75
N THR A 166 -7.27 -10.00 -0.89
CA THR A 166 -6.32 -10.75 -0.07
C THR A 166 -6.12 -12.16 -0.60
N ALA A 167 -5.06 -12.78 -0.14
CA ALA A 167 -4.78 -14.19 -0.38
C ALA A 167 -4.30 -14.84 0.91
N SER A 168 -4.67 -16.09 1.09
CA SER A 168 -4.17 -16.95 2.16
C SER A 168 -2.98 -17.74 1.65
N ARG A 169 -1.84 -17.66 2.35
CA ARG A 169 -0.63 -18.40 2.03
C ARG A 169 -0.37 -19.47 3.09
N GLY A 170 -0.21 -20.72 2.66
CA GLY A 170 0.10 -21.85 3.52
C GLY A 170 1.58 -22.00 3.83
N ALA A 171 1.89 -22.90 4.79
CA ALA A 171 3.25 -23.20 5.26
C ALA A 171 4.19 -23.69 4.15
N TYR A 172 3.67 -24.25 3.08
CA TYR A 172 4.44 -24.75 1.94
C TYR A 172 4.54 -23.72 0.80
N GLY A 173 4.05 -22.50 1.02
CA GLY A 173 4.08 -21.43 0.02
C GLY A 173 2.93 -21.49 -1.01
N ASP A 174 1.99 -22.41 -0.86
CA ASP A 174 0.75 -22.45 -1.62
C ASP A 174 -0.09 -21.20 -1.34
N ILE A 175 -0.69 -20.65 -2.38
CA ILE A 175 -1.47 -19.40 -2.32
C ILE A 175 -2.87 -19.69 -2.82
N THR A 176 -3.87 -19.24 -2.03
CA THR A 176 -5.27 -19.24 -2.42
C THR A 176 -5.81 -17.82 -2.34
N LEU A 177 -6.36 -17.30 -3.44
CA LEU A 177 -7.00 -16.00 -3.44
C LEU A 177 -8.29 -16.04 -2.62
N ASP A 178 -8.47 -15.03 -1.76
CA ASP A 178 -9.70 -14.83 -1.03
C ASP A 178 -10.68 -14.12 -2.00
N GLU A 179 -11.65 -14.85 -2.52
CA GLU A 179 -12.62 -14.33 -3.48
C GLU A 179 -13.97 -14.09 -2.81
N ALA A 180 -14.81 -13.27 -3.46
CA ALA A 180 -16.17 -13.07 -3.01
C ALA A 180 -16.94 -14.41 -2.95
N GLU A 181 -17.77 -14.59 -1.95
CA GLU A 181 -18.53 -15.84 -1.78
C GLU A 181 -19.52 -16.01 -2.93
N PRO A 182 -19.53 -17.16 -3.62
CA PRO A 182 -20.47 -17.39 -4.73
C PRO A 182 -21.92 -17.40 -4.25
N LEU A 183 -22.82 -16.84 -5.05
CA LEU A 183 -24.26 -16.75 -4.77
C LEU A 183 -24.98 -18.11 -4.59
N LEU A 184 -24.36 -19.20 -4.98
CA LEU A 184 -24.94 -20.55 -4.94
C LEU A 184 -24.15 -21.47 -4.00
N PRO A 185 -24.71 -21.83 -2.83
CA PRO A 185 -24.06 -22.74 -1.86
C PRO A 185 -23.79 -24.15 -2.40
N LEU A 186 -24.45 -24.55 -3.48
CA LEU A 186 -24.34 -25.90 -4.07
C LEU A 186 -23.14 -26.08 -4.99
N ALA A 187 -22.58 -24.98 -5.52
CA ALA A 187 -21.41 -25.06 -6.40
C ALA A 187 -20.09 -25.11 -5.62
N SER A 188 -20.06 -24.51 -4.43
CA SER A 188 -18.85 -24.46 -3.60
C SER A 188 -18.51 -25.78 -2.90
N SER A 189 -19.48 -26.67 -2.70
CA SER A 189 -19.25 -27.98 -2.08
C SER A 189 -18.63 -29.03 -3.02
N MET A 190 -18.58 -28.76 -4.32
CA MET A 190 -18.00 -29.65 -5.34
C MET A 190 -16.70 -29.15 -5.95
N VAL A 191 -16.36 -27.88 -5.72
CA VAL A 191 -15.12 -27.29 -6.22
C VAL A 191 -14.12 -27.23 -5.07
N ASP A 192 -13.18 -28.11 -5.10
CA ASP A 192 -11.90 -28.07 -4.42
C ASP A 192 -11.84 -28.30 -2.91
N ALA A 193 -12.09 -29.52 -2.50
CA ALA A 193 -11.52 -30.05 -1.23
C ALA A 193 -9.96 -30.12 -1.26
N GLY A 194 -9.30 -29.66 -2.33
CA GLY A 194 -7.86 -29.77 -2.56
C GLY A 194 -7.09 -28.47 -2.57
N ASN A 195 -7.74 -27.31 -2.61
CA ASN A 195 -7.06 -26.02 -2.84
C ASN A 195 -7.11 -25.06 -1.65
N HIS A 196 -7.29 -25.55 -0.44
CA HIS A 196 -7.08 -24.74 0.76
C HIS A 196 -5.59 -24.72 1.13
N PRO A 197 -5.03 -23.55 1.52
CA PRO A 197 -3.64 -23.51 1.97
C PRO A 197 -3.42 -24.49 3.11
N HIS A 198 -2.42 -25.35 2.96
CA HIS A 198 -2.12 -26.39 3.95
C HIS A 198 -1.40 -25.77 5.15
N GLY A 199 -2.12 -25.67 6.29
CA GLY A 199 -1.51 -25.37 7.58
C GLY A 199 -0.84 -26.64 8.15
N LEU A 200 0.35 -26.50 8.70
CA LEU A 200 0.90 -27.51 9.60
C LEU A 200 0.04 -27.52 10.86
N ALA A 201 -0.22 -28.71 11.43
CA ALA A 201 -0.96 -28.87 12.69
C ALA A 201 -0.32 -27.97 13.77
N GLY A 202 -0.97 -26.82 14.04
CA GLY A 202 -0.32 -25.66 14.58
C GLY A 202 -0.05 -25.71 16.08
N SER A 203 0.83 -24.84 16.49
CA SER A 203 0.92 -24.39 17.88
C SER A 203 -0.32 -23.54 18.20
N ARG A 204 -0.66 -23.39 19.49
CA ARG A 204 -1.76 -22.50 19.91
C ARG A 204 -1.50 -21.02 19.59
N LEU A 205 -0.28 -20.67 19.17
CA LEU A 205 0.21 -19.31 18.98
C LEU A 205 0.48 -18.98 17.50
N GLY A 206 0.41 -19.97 16.59
CA GLY A 206 0.63 -19.78 15.17
C GLY A 206 -0.34 -20.60 14.34
N SER A 207 -0.79 -20.04 13.21
CA SER A 207 -1.74 -20.69 12.31
C SER A 207 -1.08 -21.46 11.17
N SER A 208 0.23 -21.31 10.98
CA SER A 208 0.99 -21.78 9.79
C SER A 208 0.41 -21.30 8.45
N ILE A 209 -0.54 -20.39 8.52
CA ILE A 209 -1.18 -19.72 7.38
C ILE A 209 -1.10 -18.23 7.68
N HIS A 210 -0.76 -17.42 6.70
CA HIS A 210 -0.80 -15.97 6.83
C HIS A 210 -1.61 -15.31 5.71
N SER A 211 -2.14 -14.14 6.01
CA SER A 211 -2.87 -13.34 5.03
C SER A 211 -1.95 -12.34 4.36
N GLU A 212 -2.01 -12.29 3.04
CA GLU A 212 -1.27 -11.28 2.26
C GLU A 212 -2.23 -10.39 1.47
N ILE A 213 -1.86 -9.12 1.28
CA ILE A 213 -2.52 -8.24 0.33
C ILE A 213 -2.02 -8.65 -1.05
N TYR A 214 -2.96 -9.02 -1.92
CA TYR A 214 -2.66 -9.46 -3.28
C TYR A 214 -2.86 -8.34 -4.31
N ASN A 215 -3.89 -7.51 -4.10
CA ASN A 215 -4.22 -6.37 -4.96
C ASN A 215 -4.87 -5.27 -4.13
N ALA A 216 -4.65 -4.01 -4.52
CA ALA A 216 -5.34 -2.86 -3.94
C ALA A 216 -5.82 -1.93 -5.07
N LEU A 217 -7.11 -1.58 -5.02
CA LEU A 217 -7.72 -0.53 -5.81
C LEU A 217 -8.03 0.65 -4.89
N ILE A 218 -7.55 1.85 -5.21
CA ILE A 218 -7.89 3.07 -4.48
C ILE A 218 -8.43 4.08 -5.48
N VAL A 219 -9.65 4.57 -5.23
CA VAL A 219 -10.29 5.61 -6.02
C VAL A 219 -10.33 6.90 -5.22
N VAL A 220 -9.90 8.00 -5.83
CA VAL A 220 -9.80 9.33 -5.24
C VAL A 220 -10.72 10.29 -5.98
N ASP A 221 -11.67 10.91 -5.28
CA ASP A 221 -12.46 12.02 -5.83
C ASP A 221 -11.61 13.29 -5.86
N THR A 222 -11.21 13.70 -7.06
CA THR A 222 -10.35 14.88 -7.26
C THR A 222 -10.99 16.17 -6.76
N ARG A 223 -12.31 16.27 -6.72
CA ARG A 223 -13.03 17.45 -6.22
C ARG A 223 -12.91 17.59 -4.70
N SER A 224 -12.88 16.46 -4.00
CA SER A 224 -12.83 16.41 -2.54
C SER A 224 -11.44 16.69 -1.97
N ILE A 225 -10.39 16.59 -2.78
CA ILE A 225 -9.01 16.86 -2.37
C ILE A 225 -8.49 18.24 -2.78
N LEU A 226 -9.33 19.07 -3.39
CA LEU A 226 -8.94 20.43 -3.81
C LEU A 226 -8.42 21.25 -2.61
N GLY A 227 -7.32 21.97 -2.84
CA GLY A 227 -6.66 22.79 -1.81
C GLY A 227 -5.72 22.02 -0.88
N ARG A 228 -5.61 20.67 -1.01
CA ARG A 228 -4.64 19.89 -0.26
C ARG A 228 -3.34 19.68 -1.05
N SER A 229 -2.23 19.49 -0.34
CA SER A 229 -0.96 19.20 -1.01
C SER A 229 -0.97 17.78 -1.60
N ILE A 230 -0.38 17.62 -2.77
CA ILE A 230 -0.24 16.29 -3.37
C ILE A 230 0.65 15.38 -2.52
N GLY A 231 1.58 15.95 -1.73
CA GLY A 231 2.40 15.21 -0.79
C GLY A 231 1.58 14.59 0.33
N SER A 232 0.69 15.36 0.97
CA SER A 232 -0.20 14.84 2.02
C SER A 232 -1.16 13.78 1.48
N ILE A 233 -1.69 13.98 0.26
CA ILE A 233 -2.53 12.97 -0.41
C ILE A 233 -1.73 11.70 -0.68
N ALA A 234 -0.50 11.81 -1.18
CA ALA A 234 0.34 10.64 -1.44
C ALA A 234 0.67 9.86 -0.13
N ASP A 235 0.90 10.57 0.97
CA ASP A 235 1.12 9.95 2.29
C ASP A 235 -0.14 9.24 2.81
N TYR A 236 -1.30 9.87 2.64
CA TYR A 236 -2.60 9.25 2.94
C TYR A 236 -2.79 7.95 2.16
N LEU A 237 -2.55 7.99 0.85
CA LEU A 237 -2.67 6.83 -0.04
C LEU A 237 -1.68 5.72 0.33
N ALA A 238 -0.46 6.09 0.74
CA ALA A 238 0.53 5.12 1.19
C ALA A 238 0.08 4.39 2.47
N VAL A 239 -0.46 5.11 3.46
CA VAL A 239 -0.98 4.48 4.69
C VAL A 239 -2.14 3.54 4.36
N LEU A 240 -3.12 3.97 3.54
CA LEU A 240 -4.20 3.10 3.09
C LEU A 240 -3.68 1.84 2.41
N THR A 241 -2.79 1.99 1.42
CA THR A 241 -2.25 0.88 0.65
C THR A 241 -1.53 -0.15 1.54
N LEU A 242 -0.83 0.33 2.57
CA LEU A 242 0.01 -0.52 3.41
C LEU A 242 -0.72 -1.17 4.59
N THR A 243 -1.94 -0.75 4.92
CA THR A 243 -2.64 -1.19 6.14
C THR A 243 -3.97 -1.90 5.90
N MET A 244 -4.54 -1.86 4.70
CA MET A 244 -5.95 -2.18 4.45
C MET A 244 -6.94 -1.38 5.32
N ALA A 245 -6.49 -0.27 5.91
CA ALA A 245 -7.38 0.55 6.72
C ALA A 245 -8.52 1.11 5.87
N SER A 246 -9.70 1.19 6.47
CA SER A 246 -10.77 2.02 5.93
C SER A 246 -10.54 3.46 6.35
N ALA A 247 -11.14 4.43 5.64
CA ALA A 247 -11.21 5.79 6.15
C ALA A 247 -11.84 5.77 7.56
N PRO A 248 -11.20 6.42 8.57
CA PRO A 248 -11.74 6.40 9.92
C PRO A 248 -13.08 7.14 9.97
N GLU A 249 -13.98 6.71 10.84
CA GLU A 249 -15.26 7.41 11.09
C GLU A 249 -15.12 8.50 12.16
N HIS A 250 -14.13 8.37 13.04
CA HIS A 250 -13.91 9.25 14.19
C HIS A 250 -12.43 9.59 14.34
N CYS A 251 -12.17 10.80 14.84
CA CYS A 251 -10.80 11.22 15.15
C CYS A 251 -10.22 10.40 16.29
N GLY A 252 -9.00 9.89 16.07
CA GLY A 252 -8.23 9.23 17.12
C GLY A 252 -7.63 10.24 18.10
N THR A 253 -7.28 9.77 19.32
CA THR A 253 -6.49 10.56 20.28
C THR A 253 -5.06 10.78 19.77
N LEU A 254 -4.49 9.76 19.12
CA LEU A 254 -3.22 9.86 18.44
C LEU A 254 -3.50 10.20 16.95
N PRO A 255 -2.96 11.32 16.43
CA PRO A 255 -3.27 11.75 15.06
C PRO A 255 -2.74 10.78 14.01
N SER A 256 -3.53 10.56 12.96
CA SER A 256 -3.17 9.83 11.74
C SER A 256 -3.32 10.72 10.51
N ILE A 257 -2.54 10.51 9.47
CA ILE A 257 -2.76 11.17 8.18
C ILE A 257 -4.14 10.83 7.61
N LEU A 258 -4.73 9.69 7.99
CA LEU A 258 -6.07 9.29 7.58
C LEU A 258 -7.15 10.21 8.16
N ASP A 259 -6.90 10.90 9.28
CA ASP A 259 -7.81 11.90 9.87
C ASP A 259 -7.95 13.14 8.99
N MET A 260 -7.02 13.39 8.07
CA MET A 260 -7.00 14.55 7.19
C MET A 260 -8.30 14.73 6.39
N MET A 261 -8.98 13.65 6.05
CA MET A 261 -10.21 13.67 5.26
C MET A 261 -11.48 13.75 6.11
N LEU A 262 -11.36 13.71 7.45
CA LEU A 262 -12.50 13.81 8.37
C LEU A 262 -12.83 15.26 8.68
N PRO A 263 -14.05 15.73 8.42
CA PRO A 263 -14.46 17.10 8.75
C PRO A 263 -14.41 17.44 10.24
N SER A 264 -14.58 16.43 11.10
CA SER A 264 -14.62 16.55 12.56
C SER A 264 -13.25 16.67 13.23
N CYS A 265 -12.14 16.32 12.53
CA CYS A 265 -10.81 16.32 13.09
C CYS A 265 -10.11 17.68 12.86
N GLY A 266 -10.47 18.70 13.65
CA GLY A 266 -10.03 20.10 13.52
C GLY A 266 -8.57 20.28 13.12
N ASP A 267 -7.63 20.00 14.02
CA ASP A 267 -6.19 20.18 13.81
C ASP A 267 -5.59 19.18 12.79
N SER A 268 -6.23 18.04 12.57
CA SER A 268 -5.75 17.03 11.61
C SER A 268 -5.95 17.43 10.15
N LYS A 269 -6.76 18.48 9.88
CA LYS A 269 -6.91 19.02 8.53
C LYS A 269 -5.63 19.65 7.99
N ASP A 270 -4.78 20.11 8.88
CA ASP A 270 -3.52 20.82 8.56
C ASP A 270 -2.31 19.85 8.50
N LEU A 271 -2.56 18.53 8.61
CA LEU A 271 -1.50 17.55 8.45
C LEU A 271 -0.90 17.62 7.06
N THR A 272 0.40 17.89 7.00
CA THR A 272 1.15 18.04 5.75
C THR A 272 1.85 16.78 5.30
N GLY A 273 1.79 15.70 6.10
CA GLY A 273 2.41 14.42 5.79
C GLY A 273 2.11 13.32 6.81
N ILE A 274 2.72 12.15 6.58
CA ILE A 274 2.60 10.97 7.44
C ILE A 274 3.00 11.29 8.87
N THR A 275 2.23 10.82 9.85
CA THR A 275 2.46 11.11 11.26
C THR A 275 3.45 10.13 11.92
N ALA A 276 3.93 10.47 13.12
CA ALA A 276 4.73 9.55 13.92
C ALA A 276 3.93 8.30 14.33
N GLY A 277 2.61 8.45 14.56
CA GLY A 277 1.68 7.35 14.83
C GLY A 277 1.60 6.37 13.67
N ASP A 278 1.37 6.88 12.46
CA ASP A 278 1.32 6.07 11.23
C ASP A 278 2.62 5.30 11.00
N LEU A 279 3.78 5.99 11.09
CA LEU A 279 5.08 5.35 10.91
C LEU A 279 5.37 4.30 11.97
N ALA A 280 5.04 4.57 13.23
CA ALA A 280 5.24 3.62 14.31
C ALA A 280 4.39 2.37 14.12
N PHE A 281 3.13 2.54 13.70
CA PHE A 281 2.22 1.45 13.40
C PHE A 281 2.70 0.62 12.20
N LEU A 282 3.00 1.27 11.07
CA LEU A 282 3.47 0.59 9.86
C LEU A 282 4.76 -0.20 10.11
N LYS A 283 5.76 0.39 10.79
CA LYS A 283 6.99 -0.32 11.19
C LYS A 283 6.71 -1.51 12.10
N ALA A 284 5.75 -1.39 13.02
CA ALA A 284 5.35 -2.49 13.87
C ALA A 284 4.67 -3.60 13.06
N LEU A 285 3.75 -3.23 12.16
CA LEU A 285 3.01 -4.15 11.29
C LEU A 285 3.98 -4.99 10.42
N TYR A 286 4.92 -4.35 9.73
CA TYR A 286 5.84 -5.03 8.81
C TYR A 286 7.03 -5.72 9.49
N LYS A 287 7.25 -5.49 10.78
CA LYS A 287 8.24 -6.19 11.59
C LYS A 287 7.67 -7.43 12.30
N ASN A 288 6.35 -7.53 12.39
CA ASN A 288 5.67 -8.60 13.12
C ASN A 288 5.80 -9.95 12.40
N ASP A 289 5.70 -11.06 13.15
CA ASP A 289 5.68 -12.38 12.56
C ASP A 289 4.38 -12.58 11.74
N LEU A 290 4.49 -13.25 10.59
CA LEU A 290 3.38 -13.47 9.67
C LEU A 290 2.43 -14.57 10.12
N GLU A 291 2.92 -15.52 10.91
CA GLU A 291 2.18 -16.72 11.31
C GLU A 291 1.47 -16.56 12.67
N GLU A 292 1.57 -15.39 13.30
CA GLU A 292 0.92 -15.15 14.59
C GLU A 292 -0.59 -15.01 14.48
N ILE A 293 -1.30 -15.41 15.52
CA ILE A 293 -2.73 -15.16 15.64
C ILE A 293 -3.00 -13.68 15.97
N LEU A 294 -4.13 -13.14 15.53
CA LEU A 294 -4.48 -11.73 15.68
C LEU A 294 -4.26 -11.12 17.08
N PRO A 295 -4.60 -11.79 18.21
CA PRO A 295 -4.32 -11.22 19.54
C PRO A 295 -2.84 -10.98 19.80
N LEU A 296 -1.95 -11.86 19.34
CA LEU A 296 -0.49 -11.70 19.47
C LEU A 296 0.03 -10.64 18.52
N GLU A 297 -0.43 -10.62 17.26
CA GLU A 297 -0.08 -9.57 16.31
C GLU A 297 -0.38 -8.19 16.89
N ARG A 298 -1.59 -8.00 17.43
CA ARG A 298 -1.99 -6.74 18.07
C ARG A 298 -1.14 -6.40 19.29
N SER A 299 -0.87 -7.37 20.16
CA SER A 299 -0.01 -7.16 21.33
C SER A 299 1.40 -6.73 20.93
N ASN A 300 1.99 -7.39 19.94
CA ASN A 300 3.33 -7.08 19.43
C ASN A 300 3.39 -5.71 18.76
N ILE A 301 2.33 -5.32 18.03
CA ILE A 301 2.22 -3.97 17.46
C ILE A 301 2.19 -2.91 18.57
N LEU A 302 1.36 -3.09 19.61
CA LEU A 302 1.27 -2.17 20.74
C LEU A 302 2.61 -2.00 21.46
N ASP A 303 3.29 -3.11 21.76
CA ASP A 303 4.60 -3.10 22.39
C ASP A 303 5.65 -2.42 21.52
N SER A 304 5.61 -2.66 20.21
CA SER A 304 6.54 -2.05 19.27
C SER A 304 6.32 -0.54 19.16
N MET A 305 5.08 -0.07 19.02
CA MET A 305 4.73 1.34 18.97
C MET A 305 5.14 2.06 20.25
N THR A 306 4.80 1.48 21.41
CA THR A 306 5.14 2.04 22.73
C THR A 306 6.66 2.18 22.90
N ARG A 307 7.44 1.19 22.48
CA ARG A 307 8.91 1.27 22.50
C ARG A 307 9.44 2.38 21.59
N GLN A 308 8.90 2.53 20.41
CA GLN A 308 9.33 3.56 19.46
C GLN A 308 9.11 4.97 20.01
N PHE A 309 7.94 5.23 20.61
CA PHE A 309 7.64 6.53 21.22
C PHE A 309 8.55 6.83 22.44
N ARG A 310 8.79 5.84 23.31
CA ARG A 310 9.71 6.01 24.46
C ARG A 310 11.17 6.26 24.04
N LEU A 311 11.61 5.70 22.92
CA LEU A 311 12.95 5.95 22.38
C LEU A 311 13.06 7.36 21.78
N ALA A 312 12.02 7.82 21.09
CA ALA A 312 11.96 9.18 20.56
C ALA A 312 12.00 10.24 21.67
N ASP A 313 11.26 10.03 22.76
CA ASP A 313 11.25 10.91 23.93
C ASP A 313 12.65 11.02 24.58
N ARG A 314 13.35 9.89 24.78
CA ARG A 314 14.72 9.87 25.30
C ARG A 314 15.73 10.55 24.38
N GLY A 315 15.56 10.43 23.05
CA GLY A 315 16.43 11.06 22.07
C GLY A 315 16.30 12.58 22.05
N MET A 316 15.12 13.11 22.34
CA MET A 316 14.90 14.57 22.44
C MET A 316 15.36 15.15 23.77
N GLY A 317 15.42 14.36 24.84
CA GLY A 317 15.94 14.78 26.15
C GLY A 317 17.47 14.79 26.25
N SER A 318 18.20 14.31 25.26
CA SER A 318 19.66 14.21 25.24
C SER A 318 20.37 15.22 24.33
N ALA A 319 19.66 16.21 23.79
CA ALA A 319 20.29 17.34 23.11
C ALA A 319 20.79 18.35 24.18
N PRO A 320 22.11 18.69 24.21
CA PRO A 320 22.68 19.64 25.15
C PRO A 320 22.21 21.08 24.89
#